data_c7ed9c0da022bddbb3f8adea9f0c4842
#
_entry.id   c7ed9c0da022bddbb3f8adea9f0c4842
#
_cell.length_a   1.000
_cell.length_b   1.000
_cell.length_c   1.000
_cell.angle_alpha   90.00
_cell.angle_beta   90.00
_cell.angle_gamma   90.00
#
_symmetry.space_group_name_H-M   'P 1'
#
loop_
_entity.id
_entity.type
_entity.pdbx_description
1 polymer ?
#
loop_
_entity_poly.entity_id
_entity_poly.type
_entity_poly.pdbx_seq_one_letter_code
_entity_poly.pdbx_strand_id
1 'polypeptide(L)'
;MKNTIVFALSSSVGLAEDICKELGLELGKCEVKHFADGEILVELGESVRGKHVYFVQSTNKPVNSNLMEILIGIDACKRASAASITAIIPYFGYARQDRKAKPRQPITSKLVASLLERAGADR
;
A
#
# COMPACT_ATOMS: atom_id res chain seq x y z
N MET A 1 15.26 -4.39 14.62
CA MET A 1 14.07 -3.82 13.93
C MET A 1 12.90 -3.60 14.86
N LYS A 2 13.20 -2.92 15.93
CA LYS A 2 12.19 -2.48 16.87
C LYS A 2 11.23 -1.52 16.16
N ASN A 3 9.98 -1.60 16.54
CA ASN A 3 8.94 -0.69 16.06
C ASN A 3 8.72 -0.73 14.56
N THR A 4 9.01 -1.86 13.93
CA THR A 4 8.79 -2.06 12.49
C THR A 4 7.71 -3.11 12.28
N ILE A 5 6.72 -2.80 11.45
CA ILE A 5 5.69 -3.75 11.02
C ILE A 5 5.65 -3.79 9.51
N VAL A 6 5.62 -4.99 8.96
CA VAL A 6 5.42 -5.22 7.53
C VAL A 6 4.04 -5.84 7.34
N PHE A 7 3.21 -5.19 6.54
CA PHE A 7 1.90 -5.71 6.16
C PHE A 7 1.91 -6.12 4.70
N ALA A 8 1.27 -7.24 4.40
CA ALA A 8 0.97 -7.62 3.02
C ALA A 8 -0.46 -7.26 2.70
N LEU A 9 -0.68 -6.80 1.48
CA LEU A 9 -2.03 -6.69 0.93
C LEU A 9 -2.22 -7.77 -0.13
N SER A 10 -3.38 -7.80 -0.79
CA SER A 10 -3.84 -8.97 -1.55
C SER A 10 -2.87 -9.48 -2.62
N SER A 11 -2.16 -8.59 -3.30
CA SER A 11 -1.32 -8.98 -4.44
C SER A 11 0.07 -9.47 -4.07
N SER A 12 0.53 -9.29 -2.85
CA SER A 12 1.95 -9.45 -2.53
C SER A 12 2.23 -10.18 -1.23
N VAL A 13 1.35 -11.09 -0.85
CA VAL A 13 1.50 -11.86 0.41
C VAL A 13 2.79 -12.67 0.40
N GLY A 14 3.07 -13.40 -0.68
CA GLY A 14 4.28 -14.23 -0.77
C GLY A 14 5.56 -13.41 -0.65
N LEU A 15 5.66 -12.29 -1.36
CA LEU A 15 6.83 -11.42 -1.28
C LEU A 15 6.98 -10.83 0.12
N ALA A 16 5.89 -10.40 0.74
CA ALA A 16 5.95 -9.84 2.08
C ALA A 16 6.40 -10.88 3.11
N GLU A 17 5.93 -12.12 2.97
CA GLU A 17 6.39 -13.23 3.82
C GLU A 17 7.88 -13.48 3.67
N ASP A 18 8.38 -13.46 2.43
CA ASP A 18 9.81 -13.65 2.17
C ASP A 18 10.65 -12.51 2.77
N ILE A 19 10.18 -11.28 2.64
CA ILE A 19 10.85 -10.12 3.24
C ILE A 19 10.92 -10.27 4.75
N CYS A 20 9.82 -10.62 5.38
CA CYS A 20 9.76 -10.80 6.84
C CYS A 20 10.71 -11.92 7.29
N LYS A 21 10.74 -13.02 6.55
CA LYS A 21 11.63 -14.13 6.86
C LYS A 21 13.09 -13.70 6.85
N GLU A 22 13.51 -12.94 5.83
CA GLU A 22 14.88 -12.45 5.73
C GLU A 22 15.23 -11.48 6.85
N LEU A 23 14.25 -10.71 7.34
CA LEU A 23 14.46 -9.72 8.38
C LEU A 23 14.25 -10.26 9.80
N GLY A 24 13.81 -11.51 9.93
CA GLY A 24 13.51 -12.08 11.25
C GLY A 24 12.25 -11.47 11.86
N LEU A 25 11.31 -11.03 11.05
CA LEU A 25 10.05 -10.44 11.51
C LEU A 25 8.88 -11.38 11.23
N GLU A 26 7.83 -11.27 12.03
CA GLU A 26 6.54 -11.87 11.70
C GLU A 26 5.76 -10.90 10.84
N LEU A 27 4.99 -11.43 9.88
CA LEU A 27 4.11 -10.60 9.06
C LEU A 27 3.03 -9.97 9.95
N GLY A 28 2.78 -8.69 9.77
CA GLY A 28 1.78 -7.96 10.52
C GLY A 28 0.37 -8.48 10.22
N LYS A 29 -0.52 -8.36 11.18
CA LYS A 29 -1.90 -8.83 11.04
C LYS A 29 -2.76 -7.75 10.40
N CYS A 30 -3.28 -8.03 9.23
CA CYS A 30 -4.09 -7.11 8.46
C CYS A 30 -5.11 -7.92 7.66
N GLU A 31 -6.35 -7.49 7.68
CA GLU A 31 -7.43 -8.15 6.95
C GLU A 31 -7.97 -7.23 5.87
N VAL A 32 -8.15 -7.78 4.67
CA VAL A 32 -8.74 -7.05 3.55
C VAL A 32 -10.07 -7.72 3.20
N LYS A 33 -11.12 -6.91 3.13
CA LYS A 33 -12.45 -7.38 2.69
C LYS A 33 -12.86 -6.67 1.43
N HIS A 34 -13.38 -7.43 0.49
CA HIS A 34 -13.98 -6.91 -0.74
C HIS A 34 -15.49 -7.15 -0.64
N PHE A 35 -16.25 -6.07 -0.61
CA PHE A 35 -17.71 -6.17 -0.57
C PHE A 35 -18.28 -6.50 -1.95
N ALA A 36 -19.52 -6.97 -1.99
CA ALA A 36 -20.17 -7.40 -3.24
C ALA A 36 -20.24 -6.29 -4.29
N ASP A 37 -20.34 -5.04 -3.86
CA ASP A 37 -20.38 -3.89 -4.78
C ASP A 37 -19.00 -3.41 -5.22
N GLY A 38 -17.93 -4.06 -4.74
CA GLY A 38 -16.56 -3.69 -5.09
C GLY A 38 -15.86 -2.78 -4.09
N GLU A 39 -16.56 -2.31 -3.06
CA GLU A 39 -15.91 -1.52 -2.01
C GLU A 39 -14.94 -2.37 -1.22
N ILE A 40 -13.94 -1.72 -0.64
CA ILE A 40 -12.83 -2.40 0.05
C ILE A 40 -12.72 -1.87 1.47
N LEU A 41 -12.54 -2.78 2.42
CA LEU A 41 -12.20 -2.45 3.80
C LEU A 41 -10.84 -3.06 4.12
N VAL A 42 -9.95 -2.27 4.70
CA VAL A 42 -8.68 -2.76 5.26
C VAL A 42 -8.72 -2.54 6.75
N GLU A 43 -8.56 -3.61 7.51
CA GLU A 43 -8.59 -3.55 8.95
C GLU A 43 -7.27 -4.02 9.53
N LEU A 44 -6.63 -3.17 10.34
CA LEU A 44 -5.37 -3.51 10.99
C LEU A 44 -5.68 -4.39 12.20
N GLY A 45 -5.00 -5.52 12.29
CA GLY A 45 -5.21 -6.49 13.38
C GLY A 45 -4.31 -6.28 14.58
N GLU A 46 -3.51 -5.21 14.59
CA GLU A 46 -2.63 -4.88 15.70
C GLU A 46 -2.33 -3.38 15.70
N SER A 47 -1.82 -2.88 16.82
CA SER A 47 -1.52 -1.46 16.95
C SER A 47 -0.30 -1.08 16.13
N VAL A 48 -0.41 0.03 15.42
CA VAL A 48 0.71 0.62 14.66
C VAL A 48 1.22 1.92 15.28
N ARG A 49 0.67 2.31 16.42
CA ARG A 49 1.03 3.59 17.05
C ARG A 49 2.52 3.66 17.31
N GLY A 50 3.15 4.72 16.80
CA GLY A 50 4.58 4.95 16.96
C GLY A 50 5.48 4.00 16.20
N LYS A 51 4.93 3.20 15.29
CA LYS A 51 5.71 2.20 14.54
C LYS A 51 5.97 2.65 13.12
N HIS A 52 7.04 2.10 12.53
CA HIS A 52 7.38 2.31 11.13
C HIS A 52 6.72 1.19 10.33
N VAL A 53 5.74 1.57 9.53
CA VAL A 53 4.91 0.62 8.80
C VAL A 53 5.37 0.53 7.34
N TYR A 54 5.46 -0.70 6.85
CA TYR A 54 5.78 -0.99 5.47
C TYR A 54 4.65 -1.82 4.88
N PHE A 55 3.99 -1.29 3.84
CA PHE A 55 3.01 -2.04 3.07
C PHE A 55 3.68 -2.59 1.82
N VAL A 56 3.52 -3.89 1.58
CA VAL A 56 3.98 -4.52 0.34
C VAL A 56 2.77 -4.81 -0.53
N GLN A 57 2.68 -4.12 -1.66
CA GLN A 57 1.55 -4.27 -2.59
C GLN A 57 1.93 -3.84 -3.99
N SER A 58 2.02 -4.79 -4.91
CA SER A 58 2.09 -4.46 -6.33
C SER A 58 0.71 -3.97 -6.80
N THR A 59 0.70 -2.90 -7.59
CA THR A 59 -0.54 -2.40 -8.17
C THR A 59 -0.71 -2.90 -9.60
N ASN A 60 -0.46 -4.21 -9.75
CA ASN A 60 -0.71 -4.94 -10.98
C ASN A 60 -2.20 -5.33 -11.05
N LYS A 61 -2.55 -6.15 -12.04
CA LYS A 61 -3.94 -6.59 -12.26
C LYS A 61 -4.48 -7.37 -11.04
N PRO A 62 -5.65 -7.00 -10.54
CA PRO A 62 -6.52 -5.88 -10.90
C PRO A 62 -6.00 -4.53 -10.36
N VAL A 63 -5.59 -3.67 -11.27
CA VAL A 63 -4.82 -2.46 -10.93
C VAL A 63 -5.53 -1.54 -9.96
N ASN A 64 -6.77 -1.16 -10.29
CA ASN A 64 -7.49 -0.19 -9.47
C ASN A 64 -7.85 -0.74 -8.10
N SER A 65 -8.20 -2.02 -8.03
CA SER A 65 -8.51 -2.68 -6.76
C SER A 65 -7.27 -2.72 -5.86
N ASN A 66 -6.13 -3.13 -6.40
CA ASN A 66 -4.88 -3.18 -5.64
C ASN A 66 -4.42 -1.79 -5.21
N LEU A 67 -4.62 -0.79 -6.06
CA LEU A 67 -4.30 0.59 -5.70
C LEU A 67 -5.19 1.08 -4.55
N MET A 68 -6.49 0.83 -4.62
CA MET A 68 -7.39 1.23 -3.54
C MET A 68 -7.05 0.55 -2.22
N GLU A 69 -6.66 -0.71 -2.25
CA GLU A 69 -6.27 -1.41 -1.03
C GLU A 69 -5.12 -0.68 -0.33
N ILE A 70 -4.07 -0.32 -1.06
CA ILE A 70 -2.93 0.32 -0.42
C ILE A 70 -3.26 1.74 0.04
N LEU A 71 -4.06 2.47 -0.71
CA LEU A 71 -4.50 3.80 -0.29
C LEU A 71 -5.28 3.73 1.04
N ILE A 72 -6.20 2.80 1.14
CA ILE A 72 -7.02 2.61 2.33
C ILE A 72 -6.16 2.14 3.51
N GLY A 73 -5.24 1.20 3.26
CA GLY A 73 -4.31 0.73 4.30
C GLY A 73 -3.43 1.85 4.85
N ILE A 74 -2.90 2.69 3.98
CA ILE A 74 -2.09 3.84 4.37
C ILE A 74 -2.91 4.80 5.24
N ASP A 75 -4.13 5.10 4.81
CA ASP A 75 -5.02 5.98 5.58
C ASP A 75 -5.30 5.42 6.98
N ALA A 76 -5.54 4.12 7.06
CA ALA A 76 -5.76 3.46 8.35
C ALA A 76 -4.57 3.64 9.29
N CYS A 77 -3.35 3.48 8.77
CA CYS A 77 -2.12 3.64 9.57
C CYS A 77 -1.90 5.09 9.98
N LYS A 78 -2.20 6.04 9.10
CA LYS A 78 -2.08 7.46 9.43
C LYS A 78 -3.02 7.84 10.56
N ARG A 79 -4.27 7.40 10.50
CA ARG A 79 -5.25 7.66 11.56
C ARG A 79 -4.90 6.97 12.87
N ALA A 80 -4.20 5.84 12.79
CA ALA A 80 -3.76 5.09 13.96
C ALA A 80 -2.40 5.57 14.50
N SER A 81 -1.88 6.69 14.00
CA SER A 81 -0.68 7.37 14.50
C SER A 81 0.62 6.57 14.30
N ALA A 82 0.76 5.92 13.16
CA ALA A 82 2.04 5.31 12.77
C ALA A 82 3.12 6.39 12.71
N ALA A 83 4.35 6.03 13.08
CA ALA A 83 5.47 6.97 13.05
C ALA A 83 5.90 7.29 11.62
N SER A 84 5.86 6.29 10.73
CA SER A 84 6.13 6.48 9.31
C SER A 84 5.41 5.39 8.51
N ILE A 85 5.14 5.68 7.25
CA ILE A 85 4.44 4.75 6.36
C ILE A 85 5.20 4.70 5.04
N THR A 86 5.66 3.50 4.68
CA THR A 86 6.38 3.27 3.43
C THR A 86 5.59 2.31 2.56
N ALA A 87 5.37 2.68 1.31
CA ALA A 87 4.72 1.83 0.32
C ALA A 87 5.80 1.14 -0.52
N ILE A 88 5.84 -0.19 -0.49
CA ILE A 88 6.74 -0.98 -1.32
C ILE A 88 5.89 -1.54 -2.46
N ILE A 89 6.08 -0.99 -3.66
CA ILE A 89 5.25 -1.31 -4.83
C ILE A 89 6.13 -1.89 -5.93
N PRO A 90 6.36 -3.20 -5.92
CA PRO A 90 7.28 -3.83 -6.89
C PRO A 90 6.85 -3.63 -8.34
N TYR A 91 5.55 -3.63 -8.61
CA TYR A 91 5.02 -3.24 -9.91
C TYR A 91 4.09 -2.05 -9.69
N PHE A 92 4.43 -0.91 -10.28
CA PHE A 92 3.67 0.32 -10.15
C PHE A 92 2.71 0.48 -11.32
N GLY A 93 1.44 0.21 -11.07
CA GLY A 93 0.39 0.38 -12.08
C GLY A 93 0.31 1.83 -12.52
N TYR A 94 0.00 2.03 -13.79
CA TYR A 94 -0.01 3.36 -14.44
C TYR A 94 1.38 3.95 -14.69
N ALA A 95 2.48 3.26 -14.38
CA ALA A 95 3.83 3.77 -14.62
C ALA A 95 4.06 4.13 -16.08
N ARG A 96 3.44 3.42 -17.02
CA ARG A 96 3.55 3.74 -18.44
C ARG A 96 2.94 5.09 -18.82
N GLN A 97 2.08 5.64 -17.97
CA GLN A 97 1.44 6.94 -18.20
C GLN A 97 2.20 8.04 -17.44
N ASP A 98 3.48 8.14 -17.73
CA ASP A 98 4.39 9.05 -17.03
C ASP A 98 4.55 10.41 -17.72
N ARG A 99 3.87 10.61 -18.86
CA ARG A 99 3.92 11.86 -19.61
C ARG A 99 2.66 12.02 -20.47
N LYS A 100 2.39 13.25 -20.87
CA LYS A 100 1.32 13.53 -21.81
C LYS A 100 1.79 13.17 -23.24
N ALA A 101 1.28 12.08 -23.77
CA ALA A 101 1.58 11.67 -25.15
C ALA A 101 0.85 12.56 -26.17
N LYS A 102 -0.32 13.10 -25.80
CA LYS A 102 -1.16 13.95 -26.65
C LYS A 102 -1.78 15.06 -25.80
N PRO A 103 -2.21 16.17 -26.44
CA PRO A 103 -2.95 17.22 -25.74
C PRO A 103 -4.20 16.64 -25.04
N ARG A 104 -4.58 17.21 -23.93
CA ARG A 104 -5.76 16.83 -23.14
C ARG A 104 -5.71 15.42 -22.54
N GLN A 105 -4.51 14.85 -22.42
CA GLN A 105 -4.30 13.60 -21.71
C GLN A 105 -3.74 13.86 -20.32
N PRO A 106 -3.99 12.95 -19.36
CA PRO A 106 -3.45 13.08 -18.01
C PRO A 106 -2.00 12.63 -17.92
N ILE A 107 -1.42 12.83 -16.76
CA ILE A 107 -0.16 12.17 -16.35
C ILE A 107 -0.54 11.29 -15.16
N THR A 108 -1.05 10.10 -15.45
CA THR A 108 -1.68 9.26 -14.43
C THR A 108 -0.69 8.72 -13.41
N SER A 109 0.55 8.42 -13.79
CA SER A 109 1.54 7.95 -12.82
C SER A 109 1.82 9.01 -11.75
N LYS A 110 1.86 10.28 -12.15
CA LYS A 110 2.03 11.39 -11.21
C LYS A 110 0.82 11.54 -10.30
N LEU A 111 -0.38 11.37 -10.86
CA LEU A 111 -1.61 11.41 -10.06
C LEU A 111 -1.60 10.31 -9.00
N VAL A 112 -1.23 9.09 -9.37
CA VAL A 112 -1.20 7.96 -8.44
C VAL A 112 -0.19 8.21 -7.32
N ALA A 113 1.01 8.70 -7.67
CA ALA A 113 2.02 9.03 -6.66
C ALA A 113 1.51 10.10 -5.69
N SER A 114 0.82 11.12 -6.20
CA SER A 114 0.23 12.17 -5.37
C SER A 114 -0.86 11.63 -4.44
N LEU A 115 -1.67 10.68 -4.91
CA LEU A 115 -2.69 10.05 -4.09
C LEU A 115 -2.07 9.27 -2.93
N LEU A 116 -0.98 8.55 -3.18
CA LEU A 116 -0.28 7.80 -2.14
C LEU A 116 0.29 8.74 -1.07
N GLU A 117 0.92 9.83 -1.49
CA GLU A 117 1.42 10.85 -0.57
C GLU A 117 0.29 11.48 0.23
N ARG A 118 -0.79 11.84 -0.43
CA ARG A 118 -1.94 12.48 0.22
C ARG A 118 -2.60 11.55 1.22
N ALA A 119 -2.63 10.25 0.94
CA ALA A 119 -3.17 9.27 1.88
C ALA A 119 -2.31 9.18 3.15
N GLY A 120 -1.02 9.45 3.04
CA GLY A 120 -0.11 9.48 4.17
C GLY A 120 1.21 8.75 3.98
N ALA A 121 1.53 8.28 2.79
CA ALA A 121 2.81 7.62 2.55
C ALA A 121 3.96 8.63 2.63
N ASP A 122 5.00 8.28 3.38
CA ASP A 122 6.23 9.07 3.50
C ASP A 122 7.24 8.67 2.42
N ARG A 123 7.20 7.42 1.97
CA ARG A 123 8.11 6.86 0.97
C ARG A 123 7.40 5.83 0.13
#